data_cc9ec8799722ffcd5f28755cb5c7992c
#
_entry.id   cc9ec8799722ffcd5f28755cb5c7992c
#
_cell.length_a   1.000
_cell.length_b   1.000
_cell.length_c   1.000
_cell.angle_alpha   90.00
_cell.angle_beta   90.00
_cell.angle_gamma   90.00
#
_symmetry.space_group_name_H-M   'P 1'
#
loop_
_entity.id
_entity.type
_entity.pdbx_description
1 polymer ?
#
loop_
_entity_poly.entity_id
_entity_poly.type
_entity_poly.pdbx_seq_one_letter_code
_entity_poly.pdbx_strand_id
1 'polypeptide(L)'
;MQSWQDGPTRSAIIEFVARVSREVDPVERVAVFDNDGTLWCEKPMYIQLDFIVRRLADKVAADPSLAEGQPYLAAHNGDLQWFGGAITKHYQGDDTDLKTLAAAVLSLHDSVKVEDHAAAVGTFFAEAMHPTLHRRYLECTYAPMVELLRYLADHEFACYIVSGGGRDFMRPVTSQIYGIPPERVVGSAQGLKFVGADGYGDLLLQPALDIWDDGPEKPVRIWNRIGRRPIFAAGNSNGDDEMLMYTGAQDGPSLKMLVHHDDAEREFAYTAGAERALGHAEQYGWTTVSMRDDWATVFRD
;
A
#
# COMPACT_ATOMS: atom_id res chain seq x y z
N MET A 1 18.61 12.29 -5.12
CA MET A 1 17.13 12.48 -5.03
C MET A 1 16.80 13.73 -5.87
N GLN A 2 16.62 13.52 -7.19
CA GLN A 2 16.39 14.62 -8.15
C GLN A 2 14.92 15.04 -8.22
N SER A 3 14.00 14.11 -7.88
CA SER A 3 12.57 14.39 -7.82
C SER A 3 12.13 15.11 -6.54
N TRP A 4 13.06 15.39 -5.63
CA TRP A 4 12.83 16.21 -4.44
C TRP A 4 13.29 17.65 -4.68
N GLN A 5 12.50 18.62 -4.19
CA GLN A 5 12.94 20.01 -4.11
C GLN A 5 14.09 20.16 -3.09
N ASP A 6 14.95 21.13 -3.31
CA ASP A 6 15.91 21.54 -2.27
C ASP A 6 15.15 22.27 -1.16
N GLY A 7 15.16 21.70 0.04
CA GLY A 7 14.38 22.20 1.15
C GLY A 7 14.65 21.48 2.46
N PRO A 8 13.93 21.85 3.53
CA PRO A 8 14.12 21.29 4.86
C PRO A 8 13.82 19.78 4.90
N THR A 9 12.79 19.32 4.19
CA THR A 9 12.39 17.91 4.16
C THR A 9 13.48 17.03 3.56
N ARG A 10 14.01 17.41 2.38
CA ARG A 10 15.13 16.70 1.75
C ARG A 10 16.38 16.73 2.62
N SER A 11 16.68 17.88 3.25
CA SER A 11 17.81 18.01 4.17
C SER A 11 17.68 17.10 5.38
N ALA A 12 16.50 17.03 6.01
CA ALA A 12 16.22 16.15 7.13
C ALA A 12 16.45 14.66 6.79
N ILE A 13 16.05 14.22 5.59
CA ILE A 13 16.32 12.86 5.11
C ILE A 13 17.82 12.61 5.01
N ILE A 14 18.57 13.53 4.37
CA ILE A 14 20.02 13.38 4.15
C ILE A 14 20.77 13.38 5.51
N GLU A 15 20.42 14.28 6.41
CA GLU A 15 21.03 14.37 7.75
C GLU A 15 20.73 13.13 8.59
N PHE A 16 19.49 12.63 8.56
CA PHE A 16 19.10 11.39 9.24
C PHE A 16 19.93 10.22 8.73
N VAL A 17 19.98 10.00 7.42
CA VAL A 17 20.72 8.89 6.81
C VAL A 17 22.23 9.01 7.12
N ALA A 18 22.80 10.21 7.00
CA ALA A 18 24.21 10.44 7.33
C ALA A 18 24.51 10.17 8.80
N ARG A 19 23.60 10.51 9.72
CA ARG A 19 23.74 10.19 11.15
C ARG A 19 23.65 8.68 11.38
N VAL A 20 22.61 8.04 10.88
CA VAL A 20 22.37 6.58 11.04
C VAL A 20 23.52 5.77 10.47
N SER A 21 24.08 6.18 9.32
CA SER A 21 25.22 5.48 8.69
C SER A 21 26.49 5.47 9.56
N ARG A 22 26.60 6.41 10.51
CA ARG A 22 27.73 6.45 11.46
C ARG A 22 27.43 5.78 12.80
N GLU A 23 26.17 5.84 13.24
CA GLU A 23 25.79 5.53 14.63
C GLU A 23 25.06 4.19 14.78
N VAL A 24 24.50 3.64 13.69
CA VAL A 24 23.64 2.46 13.73
C VAL A 24 24.22 1.34 12.86
N ASP A 25 24.27 0.12 13.38
CA ASP A 25 24.71 -1.04 12.62
C ASP A 25 23.77 -1.27 11.41
N PRO A 26 24.28 -1.60 10.21
CA PRO A 26 23.46 -1.89 9.04
C PRO A 26 22.33 -2.89 9.28
N VAL A 27 22.55 -3.90 10.12
CA VAL A 27 21.53 -4.91 10.44
C VAL A 27 20.32 -4.33 11.17
N GLU A 28 20.47 -3.19 11.84
CA GLU A 28 19.41 -2.49 12.58
C GLU A 28 18.76 -1.36 11.74
N ARG A 29 19.26 -1.08 10.54
CA ARG A 29 18.70 -0.05 9.66
C ARG A 29 17.45 -0.55 8.94
N VAL A 30 16.33 -0.58 9.65
CA VAL A 30 15.03 -1.00 9.12
C VAL A 30 14.20 0.22 8.78
N ALA A 31 13.67 0.26 7.55
CA ALA A 31 12.73 1.26 7.05
C ALA A 31 11.42 0.59 6.63
N VAL A 32 10.28 1.17 7.01
CA VAL A 32 8.95 0.68 6.64
C VAL A 32 8.16 1.76 5.93
N PHE A 33 7.38 1.36 4.95
CA PHE A 33 6.59 2.25 4.11
C PHE A 33 5.17 1.70 3.97
N ASP A 34 4.17 2.53 4.17
CA ASP A 34 2.88 2.25 3.58
C ASP A 34 2.97 2.30 2.06
N ASN A 35 1.95 1.84 1.35
CA ASN A 35 1.98 1.71 -0.10
C ASN A 35 0.98 2.66 -0.80
N ASP A 36 -0.32 2.47 -0.55
CA ASP A 36 -1.38 3.27 -1.16
C ASP A 36 -1.32 4.73 -0.63
N GLY A 37 -1.17 5.71 -1.53
CA GLY A 37 -0.98 7.12 -1.15
C GLY A 37 0.42 7.46 -0.60
N THR A 38 1.30 6.48 -0.38
CA THR A 38 2.68 6.70 0.10
C THR A 38 3.72 6.39 -0.97
N LEU A 39 3.63 5.26 -1.64
CA LEU A 39 4.56 4.84 -2.69
C LEU A 39 3.95 4.92 -4.09
N TRP A 40 2.63 4.78 -4.21
CA TRP A 40 1.87 4.95 -5.44
C TRP A 40 0.55 5.69 -5.21
N CYS A 41 -0.04 6.21 -6.28
CA CYS A 41 -1.31 6.92 -6.25
C CYS A 41 -2.45 6.00 -5.82
N GLU A 42 -3.33 6.49 -4.93
CA GLU A 42 -4.49 5.75 -4.43
C GLU A 42 -5.85 6.33 -4.90
N LYS A 43 -5.86 7.51 -5.50
CA LYS A 43 -7.07 8.17 -5.97
C LYS A 43 -7.24 8.00 -7.50
N PRO A 44 -8.50 7.99 -8.03
CA PRO A 44 -9.77 8.18 -7.31
C PRO A 44 -10.21 6.96 -6.51
N MET A 45 -9.55 5.82 -6.63
CA MET A 45 -9.76 4.62 -5.86
C MET A 45 -8.46 3.81 -5.76
N TYR A 46 -8.37 2.96 -4.75
CA TYR A 46 -7.23 2.04 -4.58
C TYR A 46 -7.03 1.18 -5.82
N ILE A 47 -5.78 0.99 -6.24
CA ILE A 47 -5.44 0.18 -7.43
C ILE A 47 -5.97 -1.26 -7.28
N GLN A 48 -5.86 -1.82 -6.08
CA GLN A 48 -6.42 -3.16 -5.80
C GLN A 48 -7.93 -3.21 -5.97
N LEU A 49 -8.64 -2.13 -5.64
CA LEU A 49 -10.10 -2.08 -5.83
C LEU A 49 -10.48 -2.14 -7.31
N ASP A 50 -9.75 -1.44 -8.20
CA ASP A 50 -9.98 -1.55 -9.64
C ASP A 50 -9.73 -2.99 -10.15
N PHE A 51 -8.67 -3.64 -9.70
CA PHE A 51 -8.43 -5.05 -9.98
C PHE A 51 -9.62 -5.93 -9.56
N ILE A 52 -10.12 -5.74 -8.34
CA ILE A 52 -11.27 -6.49 -7.81
C ILE A 52 -12.53 -6.24 -8.65
N VAL A 53 -12.84 -4.98 -8.97
CA VAL A 53 -14.01 -4.61 -9.77
C VAL A 53 -13.98 -5.30 -11.14
N ARG A 54 -12.84 -5.31 -11.81
CA ARG A 54 -12.65 -6.02 -13.09
C ARG A 54 -12.86 -7.52 -12.94
N ARG A 55 -12.31 -8.14 -11.91
CA ARG A 55 -12.50 -9.57 -11.64
C ARG A 55 -13.95 -9.93 -11.33
N LEU A 56 -14.69 -9.06 -10.64
CA LEU A 56 -16.13 -9.23 -10.43
C LEU A 56 -16.90 -9.12 -11.75
N ALA A 57 -16.57 -8.16 -12.60
CA ALA A 57 -17.16 -8.01 -13.93
C ALA A 57 -16.88 -9.24 -14.83
N ASP A 58 -15.67 -9.78 -14.79
CA ASP A 58 -15.31 -11.02 -15.51
C ASP A 58 -16.18 -12.21 -15.06
N LYS A 59 -16.43 -12.33 -13.73
CA LYS A 59 -17.33 -13.37 -13.22
C LYS A 59 -18.76 -13.21 -13.70
N VAL A 60 -19.28 -11.98 -13.75
CA VAL A 60 -20.62 -11.71 -14.32
C VAL A 60 -20.67 -12.04 -15.81
N ALA A 61 -19.60 -11.75 -16.58
CA ALA A 61 -19.54 -12.12 -17.99
C ALA A 61 -19.60 -13.65 -18.19
N ALA A 62 -19.03 -14.43 -17.26
CA ALA A 62 -19.07 -15.88 -17.27
C ALA A 62 -20.41 -16.45 -16.74
N ASP A 63 -21.03 -15.79 -15.75
CA ASP A 63 -22.32 -16.15 -15.16
C ASP A 63 -23.18 -14.89 -14.94
N PRO A 64 -24.03 -14.54 -15.92
CA PRO A 64 -24.88 -13.34 -15.83
C PRO A 64 -25.88 -13.34 -14.65
N SER A 65 -26.19 -14.49 -14.05
CA SER A 65 -27.10 -14.54 -12.90
C SER A 65 -26.54 -13.84 -11.66
N LEU A 66 -25.21 -13.69 -11.56
CA LEU A 66 -24.56 -12.96 -10.48
C LEU A 66 -24.91 -11.46 -10.46
N ALA A 67 -25.31 -10.89 -11.61
CA ALA A 67 -25.69 -9.48 -11.71
C ALA A 67 -27.01 -9.12 -10.99
N GLU A 68 -27.71 -10.10 -10.41
CA GLU A 68 -28.92 -9.85 -9.62
C GLU A 68 -28.62 -9.22 -8.24
N GLY A 69 -27.38 -9.24 -7.76
CA GLY A 69 -26.97 -8.73 -6.45
C GLY A 69 -25.68 -7.94 -6.45
N GLN A 70 -25.53 -7.12 -5.38
CA GLN A 70 -24.27 -6.41 -5.12
C GLN A 70 -23.21 -7.37 -4.55
N PRO A 71 -21.93 -7.16 -4.84
CA PRO A 71 -21.31 -6.06 -5.63
C PRO A 71 -21.22 -6.34 -7.13
N TYR A 72 -21.69 -7.49 -7.59
CA TYR A 72 -21.59 -7.93 -8.98
C TYR A 72 -22.38 -7.02 -9.94
N LEU A 73 -23.57 -6.56 -9.52
CA LEU A 73 -24.36 -5.59 -10.28
C LEU A 73 -23.60 -4.28 -10.50
N ALA A 74 -22.96 -3.74 -9.45
CA ALA A 74 -22.16 -2.53 -9.54
C ALA A 74 -20.95 -2.72 -10.46
N ALA A 75 -20.25 -3.84 -10.35
CA ALA A 75 -19.12 -4.17 -11.21
C ALA A 75 -19.53 -4.31 -12.68
N HIS A 76 -20.65 -4.97 -12.95
CA HIS A 76 -21.22 -5.14 -14.31
C HIS A 76 -21.54 -3.79 -14.96
N ASN A 77 -22.12 -2.87 -14.19
CA ASN A 77 -22.53 -1.56 -14.67
C ASN A 77 -21.41 -0.50 -14.65
N GLY A 78 -20.23 -0.81 -14.13
CA GLY A 78 -19.16 0.16 -13.91
C GLY A 78 -19.52 1.22 -12.86
N ASP A 79 -20.39 0.89 -11.89
CA ASP A 79 -20.84 1.79 -10.83
C ASP A 79 -19.78 1.87 -9.72
N LEU A 80 -18.77 2.68 -9.95
CA LEU A 80 -17.69 2.92 -8.96
C LEU A 80 -18.19 3.68 -7.73
N GLN A 81 -19.35 4.36 -7.80
CA GLN A 81 -19.91 5.08 -6.66
C GLN A 81 -20.40 4.12 -5.59
N TRP A 82 -20.93 2.96 -5.96
CA TRP A 82 -21.32 1.93 -5.00
C TRP A 82 -20.11 1.47 -4.16
N PHE A 83 -18.96 1.21 -4.81
CA PHE A 83 -17.74 0.77 -4.14
C PHE A 83 -17.17 1.84 -3.20
N GLY A 84 -17.10 3.09 -3.65
CA GLY A 84 -16.72 4.23 -2.80
C GLY A 84 -17.68 4.46 -1.65
N GLY A 85 -18.99 4.30 -1.91
CA GLY A 85 -20.05 4.38 -0.91
C GLY A 85 -19.93 3.32 0.18
N ALA A 86 -19.58 2.08 -0.15
CA ALA A 86 -19.36 1.00 0.81
C ALA A 86 -18.24 1.35 1.82
N ILE A 87 -17.14 1.91 1.32
CA ILE A 87 -16.03 2.37 2.17
C ILE A 87 -16.46 3.57 3.03
N THR A 88 -17.16 4.55 2.45
CA THR A 88 -17.65 5.73 3.18
C THR A 88 -18.59 5.34 4.30
N LYS A 89 -19.54 4.43 4.05
CA LYS A 89 -20.48 3.93 5.07
C LYS A 89 -19.77 3.22 6.22
N HIS A 90 -18.70 2.46 5.92
CA HIS A 90 -17.87 1.84 6.95
C HIS A 90 -17.32 2.86 7.94
N TYR A 91 -16.75 3.97 7.44
CA TYR A 91 -16.27 5.04 8.32
C TYR A 91 -17.37 5.77 9.09
N GLN A 92 -18.63 5.62 8.67
CA GLN A 92 -19.81 6.11 9.36
C GLN A 92 -20.43 5.08 10.34
N GLY A 93 -19.83 3.88 10.43
CA GLY A 93 -20.24 2.80 11.33
C GLY A 93 -21.25 1.81 10.71
N ASP A 94 -21.52 1.87 9.40
CA ASP A 94 -22.33 0.89 8.68
C ASP A 94 -21.47 -0.02 7.80
N ASP A 95 -21.26 -1.25 8.25
CA ASP A 95 -20.43 -2.27 7.58
C ASP A 95 -21.17 -3.12 6.56
N THR A 96 -22.46 -2.89 6.30
CA THR A 96 -23.31 -3.80 5.51
C THR A 96 -22.75 -3.99 4.10
N ASP A 97 -22.50 -2.92 3.38
CA ASP A 97 -21.98 -2.97 2.02
C ASP A 97 -20.52 -3.46 1.98
N LEU A 98 -19.70 -3.06 2.97
CA LEU A 98 -18.32 -3.53 3.08
C LEU A 98 -18.25 -5.04 3.31
N LYS A 99 -19.10 -5.61 4.17
CA LYS A 99 -19.18 -7.07 4.39
C LYS A 99 -19.61 -7.81 3.13
N THR A 100 -20.55 -7.24 2.37
CA THR A 100 -21.00 -7.79 1.09
C THR A 100 -19.86 -7.80 0.07
N LEU A 101 -19.12 -6.69 -0.03
CA LEU A 101 -17.93 -6.59 -0.88
C LEU A 101 -16.85 -7.60 -0.45
N ALA A 102 -16.53 -7.64 0.84
CA ALA A 102 -15.51 -8.54 1.37
C ALA A 102 -15.84 -10.02 1.10
N ALA A 103 -17.09 -10.44 1.27
CA ALA A 103 -17.53 -11.80 0.95
C ALA A 103 -17.33 -12.14 -0.54
N ALA A 104 -17.66 -11.21 -1.43
CA ALA A 104 -17.44 -11.39 -2.87
C ALA A 104 -15.94 -11.45 -3.22
N VAL A 105 -15.11 -10.56 -2.64
CA VAL A 105 -13.65 -10.58 -2.80
C VAL A 105 -13.05 -11.91 -2.36
N LEU A 106 -13.44 -12.41 -1.18
CA LEU A 106 -12.99 -13.70 -0.69
C LEU A 106 -13.39 -14.85 -1.64
N SER A 107 -14.61 -14.79 -2.21
CA SER A 107 -15.07 -15.78 -3.18
C SER A 107 -14.36 -15.75 -4.52
N LEU A 108 -13.81 -14.59 -4.93
CA LEU A 108 -12.98 -14.48 -6.15
C LEU A 108 -11.74 -15.35 -6.10
N HIS A 109 -11.23 -15.57 -4.91
CA HIS A 109 -9.95 -16.24 -4.70
C HIS A 109 -10.10 -17.68 -4.19
N ASP A 110 -11.34 -18.16 -3.98
CA ASP A 110 -11.54 -19.52 -3.49
C ASP A 110 -10.92 -20.57 -4.40
N SER A 111 -10.03 -21.34 -3.81
CA SER A 111 -9.30 -22.44 -4.50
C SER A 111 -8.44 -22.01 -5.68
N VAL A 112 -8.10 -20.72 -5.80
CA VAL A 112 -7.16 -20.20 -6.81
C VAL A 112 -5.72 -20.49 -6.35
N LYS A 113 -4.87 -20.99 -7.25
CA LYS A 113 -3.44 -21.13 -6.97
C LYS A 113 -2.78 -19.77 -6.77
N VAL A 114 -1.82 -19.69 -5.84
CA VAL A 114 -1.11 -18.43 -5.59
C VAL A 114 -0.36 -17.92 -6.81
N GLU A 115 0.16 -18.82 -7.64
CA GLU A 115 0.85 -18.49 -8.90
C GLU A 115 -0.12 -17.95 -9.95
N ASP A 116 -1.34 -18.51 -10.06
CA ASP A 116 -2.37 -18.03 -11.00
C ASP A 116 -2.87 -16.63 -10.60
N HIS A 117 -3.03 -16.40 -9.28
CA HIS A 117 -3.35 -15.07 -8.76
C HIS A 117 -2.24 -14.07 -9.09
N ALA A 118 -0.98 -14.43 -8.84
CA ALA A 118 0.18 -13.57 -9.14
C ALA A 118 0.27 -13.25 -10.64
N ALA A 119 0.02 -14.23 -11.52
CA ALA A 119 -0.02 -14.03 -12.97
C ALA A 119 -1.15 -13.06 -13.39
N ALA A 120 -2.35 -13.21 -12.81
CA ALA A 120 -3.47 -12.31 -13.09
C ALA A 120 -3.19 -10.87 -12.64
N VAL A 121 -2.56 -10.70 -11.48
CA VAL A 121 -2.11 -9.38 -10.99
C VAL A 121 -1.05 -8.80 -11.92
N GLY A 122 -0.07 -9.58 -12.34
CA GLY A 122 0.97 -9.14 -13.29
C GLY A 122 0.37 -8.65 -14.61
N THR A 123 -0.59 -9.38 -15.17
CA THR A 123 -1.32 -8.98 -16.39
C THR A 123 -2.08 -7.68 -16.16
N PHE A 124 -2.81 -7.56 -15.06
CA PHE A 124 -3.51 -6.31 -14.72
C PHE A 124 -2.59 -5.12 -14.71
N PHE A 125 -1.48 -5.18 -14.00
CA PHE A 125 -0.52 -4.06 -13.93
C PHE A 125 0.15 -3.75 -15.27
N ALA A 126 0.34 -4.73 -16.13
CA ALA A 126 0.92 -4.53 -17.46
C ALA A 126 -0.04 -3.79 -18.43
N GLU A 127 -1.35 -3.99 -18.27
CA GLU A 127 -2.35 -3.55 -19.25
C GLU A 127 -3.26 -2.44 -18.74
N ALA A 128 -3.60 -2.44 -17.44
CA ALA A 128 -4.60 -1.54 -16.89
C ALA A 128 -4.10 -0.10 -16.79
N MET A 129 -4.96 0.81 -17.25
CA MET A 129 -4.73 2.24 -17.21
C MET A 129 -5.43 2.88 -16.02
N HIS A 130 -4.75 3.81 -15.37
CA HIS A 130 -5.35 4.66 -14.36
C HIS A 130 -6.43 5.55 -14.98
N PRO A 131 -7.64 5.63 -14.39
CA PRO A 131 -8.80 6.23 -15.06
C PRO A 131 -8.68 7.73 -15.36
N THR A 132 -7.88 8.46 -14.58
CA THR A 132 -7.73 9.91 -14.71
C THR A 132 -6.32 10.36 -15.09
N LEU A 133 -5.28 9.66 -14.65
CA LEU A 133 -3.89 10.03 -14.98
C LEU A 133 -3.44 9.57 -16.36
N HIS A 134 -4.25 8.75 -17.05
CA HIS A 134 -4.00 8.26 -18.42
C HIS A 134 -2.64 7.59 -18.62
N ARG A 135 -2.17 6.90 -17.57
CA ARG A 135 -0.93 6.11 -17.54
C ARG A 135 -1.20 4.72 -16.97
N ARG A 136 -0.34 3.75 -17.26
CA ARG A 136 -0.48 2.42 -16.64
C ARG A 136 -0.28 2.50 -15.14
N TYR A 137 -0.90 1.59 -14.40
CA TYR A 137 -0.73 1.58 -12.95
C TYR A 137 0.72 1.39 -12.50
N LEU A 138 1.56 0.67 -13.25
CA LEU A 138 3.02 0.58 -13.01
C LEU A 138 3.72 1.95 -13.03
N GLU A 139 3.16 2.94 -13.73
CA GLU A 139 3.70 4.28 -13.90
C GLU A 139 3.12 5.28 -12.89
N CYS A 140 2.21 4.83 -12.00
CA CYS A 140 1.60 5.66 -10.97
C CYS A 140 2.38 5.67 -9.65
N THR A 141 3.64 5.23 -9.64
CA THR A 141 4.53 5.31 -8.47
C THR A 141 5.08 6.72 -8.29
N TYR A 142 5.15 7.17 -7.05
CA TYR A 142 5.72 8.48 -6.73
C TYR A 142 7.24 8.48 -6.90
N ALA A 143 7.71 9.24 -7.88
CA ALA A 143 9.14 9.32 -8.22
C ALA A 143 10.04 9.68 -7.02
N PRO A 144 9.68 10.66 -6.15
CA PRO A 144 10.47 11.00 -4.98
C PRO A 144 10.59 9.84 -3.99
N MET A 145 9.51 9.10 -3.77
CA MET A 145 9.50 7.98 -2.83
C MET A 145 10.30 6.77 -3.36
N VAL A 146 10.24 6.51 -4.68
CA VAL A 146 11.09 5.48 -5.31
C VAL A 146 12.58 5.87 -5.24
N GLU A 147 12.91 7.15 -5.40
CA GLU A 147 14.27 7.64 -5.20
C GLU A 147 14.73 7.52 -3.74
N LEU A 148 13.83 7.80 -2.79
CA LEU A 148 14.10 7.64 -1.36
C LEU A 148 14.37 6.17 -1.00
N LEU A 149 13.58 5.24 -1.51
CA LEU A 149 13.80 3.79 -1.31
C LEU A 149 15.20 3.38 -1.81
N ARG A 150 15.61 3.86 -2.98
CA ARG A 150 16.96 3.58 -3.53
C ARG A 150 18.05 4.22 -2.68
N TYR A 151 17.86 5.47 -2.29
CA TYR A 151 18.80 6.19 -1.44
C TYR A 151 19.01 5.49 -0.09
N LEU A 152 17.94 5.00 0.53
CA LEU A 152 18.02 4.21 1.76
C LEU A 152 18.74 2.86 1.52
N ALA A 153 18.39 2.16 0.44
CA ALA A 153 19.05 0.90 0.08
C ALA A 153 20.55 1.06 -0.17
N ASP A 154 20.97 2.15 -0.84
CA ASP A 154 22.38 2.49 -1.07
C ASP A 154 23.14 2.77 0.27
N HIS A 155 22.39 3.08 1.34
CA HIS A 155 22.91 3.26 2.70
C HIS A 155 22.59 2.06 3.61
N GLU A 156 22.41 0.88 3.01
CA GLU A 156 22.26 -0.41 3.70
C GLU A 156 21.01 -0.50 4.59
N PHE A 157 19.94 0.25 4.28
CA PHE A 157 18.65 0.04 4.91
C PHE A 157 17.93 -1.17 4.32
N ALA A 158 17.33 -1.97 5.20
CA ALA A 158 16.35 -2.97 4.80
C ALA A 158 14.96 -2.31 4.72
N CYS A 159 14.51 -2.02 3.48
CA CYS A 159 13.21 -1.40 3.23
C CYS A 159 12.12 -2.46 3.11
N TYR A 160 10.98 -2.22 3.77
CA TYR A 160 9.78 -3.08 3.76
C TYR A 160 8.55 -2.26 3.40
N ILE A 161 7.60 -2.90 2.71
CA ILE A 161 6.24 -2.38 2.58
C ILE A 161 5.41 -2.93 3.75
N VAL A 162 4.57 -2.08 4.38
CA VAL A 162 3.64 -2.44 5.45
C VAL A 162 2.31 -1.74 5.16
N SER A 163 1.34 -2.47 4.59
CA SER A 163 0.14 -1.89 3.99
C SER A 163 -1.13 -2.61 4.41
N GLY A 164 -2.22 -1.86 4.56
CA GLY A 164 -3.58 -2.43 4.68
C GLY A 164 -4.02 -3.21 3.44
N GLY A 165 -3.40 -2.93 2.30
CA GLY A 165 -3.64 -3.63 1.03
C GLY A 165 -3.21 -5.09 1.04
N GLY A 166 -3.66 -5.84 0.03
CA GLY A 166 -3.39 -7.27 -0.10
C GLY A 166 -1.92 -7.57 -0.39
N ARG A 167 -1.27 -8.31 0.50
CA ARG A 167 0.13 -8.75 0.37
C ARG A 167 0.39 -9.42 -0.98
N ASP A 168 -0.48 -10.36 -1.35
CA ASP A 168 -0.30 -11.17 -2.56
C ASP A 168 -0.74 -10.46 -3.84
N PHE A 169 -1.42 -9.29 -3.71
CA PHE A 169 -1.63 -8.34 -4.79
C PHE A 169 -0.39 -7.46 -5.05
N MET A 170 0.33 -7.05 -4.01
CA MET A 170 1.50 -6.18 -4.15
C MET A 170 2.75 -6.94 -4.62
N ARG A 171 3.01 -8.13 -4.08
CA ARG A 171 4.22 -8.94 -4.31
C ARG A 171 4.64 -9.12 -5.77
N PRO A 172 3.73 -9.37 -6.72
CA PRO A 172 4.12 -9.60 -8.12
C PRO A 172 4.85 -8.44 -8.79
N VAL A 173 4.68 -7.21 -8.28
CA VAL A 173 5.19 -5.99 -8.94
C VAL A 173 6.24 -5.23 -8.13
N THR A 174 6.33 -5.43 -6.81
CA THR A 174 7.18 -4.61 -5.92
C THR A 174 8.66 -4.64 -6.26
N SER A 175 9.18 -5.78 -6.71
CA SER A 175 10.59 -5.88 -7.16
C SER A 175 10.85 -5.00 -8.39
N GLN A 176 9.92 -4.98 -9.34
CA GLN A 176 10.04 -4.19 -10.57
C GLN A 176 9.94 -2.68 -10.30
N ILE A 177 8.95 -2.26 -9.52
CA ILE A 177 8.62 -0.84 -9.36
C ILE A 177 9.43 -0.15 -8.25
N TYR A 178 9.77 -0.88 -7.19
CA TYR A 178 10.44 -0.34 -5.99
C TYR A 178 11.83 -0.92 -5.73
N GLY A 179 12.16 -2.08 -6.31
CA GLY A 179 13.33 -2.86 -5.92
C GLY A 179 13.17 -3.60 -4.59
N ILE A 180 11.94 -3.70 -4.08
CA ILE A 180 11.61 -4.41 -2.83
C ILE A 180 11.19 -5.84 -3.16
N PRO A 181 11.94 -6.87 -2.67
CA PRO A 181 11.63 -8.25 -2.98
C PRO A 181 10.35 -8.73 -2.25
N PRO A 182 9.64 -9.76 -2.77
CA PRO A 182 8.35 -10.20 -2.25
C PRO A 182 8.33 -10.57 -0.77
N GLU A 183 9.43 -11.09 -0.23
CA GLU A 183 9.56 -11.42 1.19
C GLU A 183 9.62 -10.19 2.11
N ARG A 184 9.81 -8.99 1.57
CA ARG A 184 9.77 -7.73 2.31
C ARG A 184 8.46 -6.97 2.16
N VAL A 185 7.42 -7.65 1.69
CA VAL A 185 6.05 -7.11 1.63
C VAL A 185 5.24 -7.71 2.77
N VAL A 186 4.81 -6.86 3.68
CA VAL A 186 3.84 -7.11 4.74
C VAL A 186 2.52 -6.49 4.31
N GLY A 187 1.41 -7.20 4.52
CA GLY A 187 0.11 -6.72 4.10
C GLY A 187 -0.99 -7.68 4.52
N SER A 188 -2.24 -7.26 4.37
CA SER A 188 -3.38 -8.11 4.60
C SER A 188 -3.33 -9.34 3.69
N ALA A 189 -3.72 -10.49 4.21
CA ALA A 189 -3.59 -11.75 3.48
C ALA A 189 -4.76 -12.70 3.74
N GLN A 190 -5.10 -13.45 2.71
CA GLN A 190 -6.03 -14.55 2.82
C GLN A 190 -5.33 -15.80 3.37
N GLY A 191 -6.12 -16.71 3.93
CA GLY A 191 -5.64 -18.02 4.33
C GLY A 191 -5.13 -18.83 3.15
N LEU A 192 -4.17 -19.71 3.43
CA LEU A 192 -3.59 -20.60 2.44
C LEU A 192 -3.86 -22.06 2.83
N LYS A 193 -4.09 -22.88 1.82
CA LYS A 193 -4.23 -24.34 1.99
C LYS A 193 -3.23 -25.05 1.09
N PHE A 194 -2.42 -25.91 1.68
CA PHE A 194 -1.60 -26.84 0.91
C PHE A 194 -2.47 -27.97 0.34
N VAL A 195 -2.29 -28.27 -0.94
CA VAL A 195 -2.84 -29.43 -1.62
C VAL A 195 -1.70 -30.15 -2.33
N GLY A 196 -1.64 -31.47 -2.19
CA GLY A 196 -0.58 -32.25 -2.78
C GLY A 196 -1.04 -33.63 -3.20
N ALA A 197 -0.51 -34.12 -4.31
CA ALA A 197 -0.67 -35.46 -4.81
C ALA A 197 0.57 -35.90 -5.63
N ASP A 198 0.90 -37.17 -5.62
CA ASP A 198 1.93 -37.75 -6.46
C ASP A 198 3.32 -37.07 -6.40
N GLY A 199 3.69 -36.59 -5.21
CA GLY A 199 5.00 -35.95 -4.97
C GLY A 199 5.09 -34.48 -5.35
N TYR A 200 3.99 -33.85 -5.75
CA TYR A 200 3.88 -32.43 -6.07
C TYR A 200 2.88 -31.75 -5.12
N GLY A 201 2.99 -30.44 -4.95
CA GLY A 201 2.09 -29.68 -4.12
C GLY A 201 1.94 -28.22 -4.52
N ASP A 202 0.74 -27.69 -4.33
CA ASP A 202 0.35 -26.33 -4.62
C ASP A 202 -0.15 -25.63 -3.34
N LEU A 203 -0.13 -24.30 -3.32
CA LEU A 203 -0.81 -23.47 -2.35
C LEU A 203 -2.06 -22.85 -3.00
N LEU A 204 -3.20 -23.06 -2.38
CA LEU A 204 -4.47 -22.45 -2.79
C LEU A 204 -4.87 -21.35 -1.83
N LEU A 205 -5.35 -20.23 -2.37
CA LEU A 205 -6.02 -19.19 -1.61
C LEU A 205 -7.33 -19.72 -1.03
N GLN A 206 -7.66 -19.30 0.19
CA GLN A 206 -8.89 -19.67 0.87
C GLN A 206 -9.83 -18.46 0.96
N PRO A 207 -11.17 -18.66 0.96
CA PRO A 207 -12.14 -17.58 1.10
C PRO A 207 -12.27 -17.14 2.57
N ALA A 208 -11.13 -16.89 3.22
CA ALA A 208 -11.03 -16.42 4.59
C ALA A 208 -9.86 -15.47 4.76
N LEU A 209 -10.06 -14.39 5.50
CA LEU A 209 -8.98 -13.48 5.89
C LEU A 209 -8.15 -14.15 7.00
N ASP A 210 -6.84 -14.23 6.82
CA ASP A 210 -5.88 -14.73 7.81
C ASP A 210 -5.16 -13.60 8.53
N ILE A 211 -4.77 -12.56 7.78
CA ILE A 211 -4.06 -11.40 8.29
C ILE A 211 -4.80 -10.13 7.89
N TRP A 212 -5.08 -9.28 8.88
CA TRP A 212 -5.44 -7.88 8.69
C TRP A 212 -4.23 -7.02 9.08
N ASP A 213 -3.81 -6.09 8.23
CA ASP A 213 -2.58 -5.28 8.44
C ASP A 213 -2.88 -3.79 8.29
N ASP A 214 -3.75 -3.26 9.15
CA ASP A 214 -4.08 -1.84 9.15
C ASP A 214 -4.14 -1.27 10.57
N GLY A 215 -3.85 0.01 10.72
CA GLY A 215 -3.85 0.71 12.00
C GLY A 215 -2.95 0.03 13.05
N PRO A 216 -3.48 -0.30 14.24
CA PRO A 216 -2.71 -0.89 15.32
C PRO A 216 -2.12 -2.27 15.02
N GLU A 217 -2.59 -2.95 13.98
CA GLU A 217 -2.02 -4.22 13.54
C GLU A 217 -0.68 -4.04 12.80
N LYS A 218 -0.43 -2.92 12.13
CA LYS A 218 0.83 -2.67 11.42
C LYS A 218 2.07 -2.88 12.30
N PRO A 219 2.19 -2.29 13.50
CA PRO A 219 3.31 -2.57 14.42
C PRO A 219 3.45 -4.04 14.80
N VAL A 220 2.33 -4.73 15.00
CA VAL A 220 2.31 -6.17 15.35
C VAL A 220 2.88 -6.99 14.20
N ARG A 221 2.47 -6.70 12.97
CA ARG A 221 2.96 -7.40 11.77
C ARG A 221 4.42 -7.08 11.45
N ILE A 222 4.85 -5.83 11.68
CA ILE A 222 6.27 -5.44 11.61
C ILE A 222 7.09 -6.33 12.54
N TRP A 223 6.70 -6.43 13.82
CA TRP A 223 7.42 -7.27 14.78
C TRP A 223 7.42 -8.74 14.38
N ASN A 224 6.27 -9.28 14.00
CA ASN A 224 6.14 -10.69 13.61
C ASN A 224 6.97 -11.04 12.37
N ARG A 225 7.12 -10.10 11.43
CA ARG A 225 7.82 -10.36 10.16
C ARG A 225 9.31 -10.02 10.23
N ILE A 226 9.66 -8.93 10.90
CA ILE A 226 11.01 -8.35 10.87
C ILE A 226 11.79 -8.69 12.16
N GLY A 227 11.10 -8.74 13.32
CA GLY A 227 11.72 -8.96 14.62
C GLY A 227 12.55 -7.78 15.12
N ARG A 228 12.41 -6.60 14.50
CA ARG A 228 13.09 -5.35 14.83
C ARG A 228 12.14 -4.18 14.74
N ARG A 229 12.40 -3.17 15.57
CA ARG A 229 11.72 -1.89 15.49
C ARG A 229 12.33 -1.06 14.35
N PRO A 230 11.52 -0.51 13.42
CA PRO A 230 12.05 0.36 12.39
C PRO A 230 12.61 1.65 12.98
N ILE A 231 13.58 2.25 12.30
CA ILE A 231 14.10 3.59 12.60
C ILE A 231 13.67 4.63 11.57
N PHE A 232 13.03 4.19 10.50
CA PHE A 232 12.40 5.03 9.50
C PHE A 232 11.00 4.50 9.19
N ALA A 233 10.01 5.40 9.09
CA ALA A 233 8.70 5.07 8.56
C ALA A 233 8.14 6.20 7.70
N ALA A 234 7.39 5.82 6.67
CA ALA A 234 6.59 6.75 5.88
C ALA A 234 5.17 6.20 5.67
N GLY A 235 4.18 7.08 5.80
CA GLY A 235 2.77 6.81 5.57
C GLY A 235 2.07 8.07 5.07
N ASN A 236 0.74 8.00 4.87
CA ASN A 236 -0.05 9.16 4.41
C ASN A 236 -1.41 9.29 5.10
N SER A 237 -1.82 8.32 5.90
CA SER A 237 -3.18 8.23 6.41
C SER A 237 -3.26 7.94 7.91
N ASN A 238 -4.48 8.02 8.45
CA ASN A 238 -4.77 7.64 9.85
C ASN A 238 -4.46 6.16 10.14
N GLY A 239 -4.43 5.30 9.12
CA GLY A 239 -4.04 3.89 9.24
C GLY A 239 -2.54 3.68 9.50
N ASP A 240 -1.73 4.74 9.37
CA ASP A 240 -0.27 4.70 9.56
C ASP A 240 0.18 5.22 10.93
N ASP A 241 -0.73 5.83 11.68
CA ASP A 241 -0.40 6.47 12.95
C ASP A 241 0.40 5.56 13.88
N GLU A 242 -0.09 4.35 14.10
CA GLU A 242 0.53 3.41 15.04
C GLU A 242 1.88 2.89 14.51
N MET A 243 2.03 2.75 13.20
CA MET A 243 3.32 2.42 12.58
C MET A 243 4.33 3.56 12.76
N LEU A 244 3.90 4.80 12.55
CA LEU A 244 4.72 6.00 12.77
C LEU A 244 5.08 6.17 14.26
N MET A 245 4.14 5.97 15.18
CA MET A 245 4.40 5.98 16.62
C MET A 245 5.36 4.87 17.05
N TYR A 246 5.23 3.67 16.49
CA TYR A 246 6.08 2.54 16.81
C TYR A 246 7.52 2.72 16.31
N THR A 247 7.76 3.59 15.35
CA THR A 247 9.08 3.81 14.73
C THR A 247 10.02 4.57 15.66
N GLY A 248 11.26 4.09 15.77
CA GLY A 248 12.29 4.63 16.65
C GLY A 248 12.17 4.19 18.12
N ALA A 249 13.30 4.11 18.81
CA ALA A 249 13.36 4.02 20.26
C ALA A 249 13.40 5.42 20.87
N GLN A 250 13.15 5.54 22.21
CA GLN A 250 13.10 6.86 22.88
C GLN A 250 14.39 7.68 22.68
N ASP A 251 15.55 7.02 22.69
CA ASP A 251 16.87 7.69 22.69
C ASP A 251 17.66 7.48 21.38
N GLY A 252 17.08 6.84 20.37
CA GLY A 252 17.74 6.52 19.09
C GLY A 252 17.40 7.48 17.96
N PRO A 253 18.23 7.56 16.90
CA PRO A 253 17.88 8.31 15.70
C PRO A 253 16.66 7.66 15.02
N SER A 254 15.67 8.47 14.69
CA SER A 254 14.53 8.02 13.87
C SER A 254 14.02 9.14 13.00
N LEU A 255 13.40 8.77 11.86
CA LEU A 255 12.68 9.70 10.99
C LEU A 255 11.31 9.13 10.66
N LYS A 256 10.28 9.94 10.88
CA LYS A 256 8.88 9.61 10.63
C LYS A 256 8.34 10.63 9.64
N MET A 257 7.83 10.16 8.51
CA MET A 257 7.36 11.00 7.42
C MET A 257 5.89 10.74 7.15
N LEU A 258 5.12 11.81 6.99
CA LEU A 258 3.72 11.76 6.59
C LEU A 258 3.56 12.51 5.28
N VAL A 259 3.21 11.80 4.20
CA VAL A 259 2.93 12.39 2.90
C VAL A 259 1.59 13.10 2.95
N HIS A 260 1.59 14.40 2.64
CA HIS A 260 0.40 15.22 2.56
C HIS A 260 0.05 15.47 1.09
N HIS A 261 -1.15 15.02 0.73
CA HIS A 261 -1.69 15.17 -0.62
C HIS A 261 -2.31 16.56 -0.78
N ASP A 262 -1.49 17.54 -1.17
CA ASP A 262 -1.88 18.95 -1.28
C ASP A 262 -1.70 19.54 -2.70
N ASP A 263 -1.49 18.68 -3.71
CA ASP A 263 -1.23 19.07 -5.09
C ASP A 263 -2.33 18.58 -6.06
N ALA A 264 -3.36 19.41 -6.22
CA ALA A 264 -4.47 19.11 -7.12
C ALA A 264 -4.12 19.27 -8.63
N GLU A 265 -2.96 19.83 -8.97
CA GLU A 265 -2.57 20.06 -10.35
C GLU A 265 -1.82 18.85 -10.94
N ARG A 266 -0.95 18.22 -10.14
CA ARG A 266 -0.09 17.13 -10.59
C ARG A 266 -0.58 15.75 -10.15
N GLU A 267 -1.44 15.70 -9.12
CA GLU A 267 -2.04 14.46 -8.57
C GLU A 267 -3.47 14.76 -8.08
N PHE A 268 -3.81 14.45 -6.83
CA PHE A 268 -5.08 14.75 -6.18
C PHE A 268 -4.81 15.46 -4.85
N ALA A 269 -5.62 16.49 -4.53
CA ALA A 269 -5.55 17.10 -3.20
C ALA A 269 -6.67 16.57 -2.31
N TYR A 270 -6.29 16.01 -1.16
CA TYR A 270 -7.22 15.51 -0.15
C TYR A 270 -6.56 15.40 1.21
N THR A 271 -7.37 15.55 2.26
CA THR A 271 -7.00 15.33 3.66
C THR A 271 -7.89 14.27 4.33
N ALA A 272 -8.99 13.91 3.66
CA ALA A 272 -9.92 12.92 4.17
C ALA A 272 -9.22 11.58 4.43
N GLY A 273 -9.29 11.10 5.68
CA GLY A 273 -8.60 9.90 6.15
C GLY A 273 -7.17 10.13 6.65
N ALA A 274 -6.69 11.39 6.69
CA ALA A 274 -5.37 11.76 7.21
C ALA A 274 -5.44 12.81 8.35
N GLU A 275 -6.64 13.22 8.76
CA GLU A 275 -6.81 14.36 9.69
C GLU A 275 -6.13 14.12 11.04
N ARG A 276 -6.26 12.89 11.59
CA ARG A 276 -5.62 12.50 12.86
C ARG A 276 -4.10 12.44 12.70
N ALA A 277 -3.63 11.82 11.63
CA ALA A 277 -2.20 11.67 11.36
C ALA A 277 -1.50 13.03 11.14
N LEU A 278 -2.14 13.98 10.46
CA LEU A 278 -1.65 15.34 10.30
C LEU A 278 -1.58 16.08 11.65
N GLY A 279 -2.59 15.92 12.51
CA GLY A 279 -2.57 16.46 13.88
C GLY A 279 -1.45 15.84 14.73
N HIS A 280 -1.22 14.54 14.61
CA HIS A 280 -0.12 13.87 15.31
C HIS A 280 1.25 14.26 14.75
N ALA A 281 1.37 14.47 13.45
CA ALA A 281 2.61 14.96 12.84
C ALA A 281 3.03 16.32 13.45
N GLU A 282 2.08 17.25 13.60
CA GLU A 282 2.31 18.53 14.27
C GLU A 282 2.64 18.33 15.76
N GLN A 283 1.85 17.54 16.47
CA GLN A 283 1.99 17.31 17.92
C GLN A 283 3.30 16.63 18.30
N TYR A 284 3.74 15.66 17.50
CA TYR A 284 4.91 14.81 17.81
C TYR A 284 6.15 15.14 16.99
N GLY A 285 6.09 16.18 16.15
CA GLY A 285 7.22 16.63 15.35
C GLY A 285 7.60 15.66 14.24
N TRP A 286 6.63 14.98 13.63
CA TRP A 286 6.90 14.17 12.43
C TRP A 286 7.11 15.08 11.21
N THR A 287 7.89 14.63 10.26
CA THR A 287 8.12 15.38 9.02
C THR A 287 6.91 15.24 8.09
N THR A 288 6.12 16.29 7.96
CA THR A 288 5.08 16.35 6.92
C THR A 288 5.73 16.67 5.58
N VAL A 289 5.47 15.83 4.58
CA VAL A 289 5.97 15.97 3.21
C VAL A 289 4.86 16.54 2.34
N SER A 290 5.00 17.78 1.90
CA SER A 290 4.07 18.40 0.94
C SER A 290 4.39 17.90 -0.47
N MET A 291 3.42 17.28 -1.14
CA MET A 291 3.60 16.89 -2.55
C MET A 291 3.84 18.10 -3.43
N ARG A 292 3.19 19.23 -3.13
CA ARG A 292 3.30 20.47 -3.91
C ARG A 292 4.65 21.14 -3.72
N ASP A 293 5.11 21.27 -2.47
CA ASP A 293 6.25 22.12 -2.14
C ASP A 293 7.58 21.33 -2.03
N ASP A 294 7.53 20.04 -1.63
CA ASP A 294 8.73 19.22 -1.43
C ASP A 294 9.10 18.35 -2.65
N TRP A 295 8.16 18.13 -3.59
CA TRP A 295 8.40 17.29 -4.76
C TRP A 295 8.57 18.11 -6.05
N ALA A 296 9.71 17.98 -6.69
CA ALA A 296 9.97 18.57 -8.01
C ALA A 296 9.21 17.84 -9.12
N THR A 297 9.07 16.52 -8.98
CA THR A 297 8.35 15.63 -9.91
C THR A 297 7.52 14.66 -9.10
N VAL A 298 6.24 14.45 -9.46
CA VAL A 298 5.37 13.48 -8.77
C VAL A 298 5.53 12.08 -9.35
N PHE A 299 5.36 11.94 -10.66
CA PHE A 299 5.48 10.67 -11.36
C PHE A 299 6.69 10.68 -12.30
N ARG A 300 7.22 9.50 -12.61
CA ARG A 300 8.24 9.36 -13.66
C ARG A 300 7.57 9.46 -15.05
N ASP A 301 8.30 10.04 -15.98
CA ASP A 301 7.96 10.00 -17.41
C ASP A 301 8.29 8.64 -18.02
#